data_2a21dff7141667cdd824374657808130
#
_entry.id   2a21dff7141667cdd824374657808130
#
_cell.length_a   1.000
_cell.length_b   1.000
_cell.length_c   1.000
_cell.angle_alpha   90.00
_cell.angle_beta   90.00
_cell.angle_gamma   90.00
#
_symmetry.space_group_name_H-M   'P 1'
#
loop_
_entity.id
_entity.type
_entity.pdbx_description
1 polymer ?
#
loop_
_entity_poly.entity_id
_entity_poly.type
_entity_poly.pdbx_seq_one_letter_code
_entity_poly.pdbx_strand_id
1 'polypeptide(L)'
;MNEQQIRFLEKIASNGHVALETMQYDGWELRFSKGYTGRANSVSVLQPSDKGLPEKVAYCEACYAEHGLPAQFKLTDCDAVLQEYLAKKGYGIVTPTDVMILDPEHAGTDGNTDACIFAAEPSAWLPHYFAFEELTDANKQELFRRILSGVKADPVYCTMMKDGKAAACASGALEQGYMLLQNVVVDPALRGRGLGEKLCRAMIARAGELGAKHVYLQVVQKNTAAMNLYRRLGFRKCYTYCYMKQPPAACTGNPASGTER
;
A
#
# COMPACT_ATOMS: atom_id res chain seq x y z
N MET A 1 11.75 -7.86 14.22
CA MET A 1 11.94 -8.43 12.86
C MET A 1 13.31 -8.02 12.38
N ASN A 2 14.06 -8.90 11.71
CA ASN A 2 15.36 -8.55 11.14
C ASN A 2 15.21 -7.95 9.73
N GLU A 3 16.29 -7.37 9.18
CA GLU A 3 16.25 -6.71 7.87
C GLU A 3 15.80 -7.64 6.75
N GLN A 4 16.28 -8.88 6.69
CA GLN A 4 15.90 -9.85 5.67
C GLN A 4 14.39 -10.13 5.66
N GLN A 5 13.78 -10.24 6.84
CA GLN A 5 12.33 -10.42 6.97
C GLN A 5 11.56 -9.16 6.53
N ILE A 6 12.06 -7.96 6.81
CA ILE A 6 11.46 -6.71 6.36
C ILE A 6 11.52 -6.63 4.83
N ARG A 7 12.68 -6.87 4.20
CA ARG A 7 12.85 -6.88 2.73
C ARG A 7 11.93 -7.92 2.06
N PHE A 8 11.79 -9.08 2.68
CA PHE A 8 10.86 -10.12 2.20
C PHE A 8 9.41 -9.62 2.21
N LEU A 9 8.93 -9.05 3.33
CA LEU A 9 7.56 -8.50 3.41
C LEU A 9 7.34 -7.35 2.44
N GLU A 10 8.33 -6.47 2.26
CA GLU A 10 8.26 -5.38 1.28
C GLU A 10 8.12 -5.92 -0.15
N LYS A 11 8.85 -7.00 -0.49
CA LYS A 11 8.77 -7.63 -1.80
C LYS A 11 7.40 -8.24 -2.07
N ILE A 12 6.87 -9.08 -1.16
CA ILE A 12 5.54 -9.69 -1.35
C ILE A 12 4.41 -8.65 -1.28
N ALA A 13 4.58 -7.56 -0.50
CA ALA A 13 3.65 -6.45 -0.52
C ALA A 13 3.62 -5.74 -1.89
N SER A 14 4.77 -5.63 -2.55
CA SER A 14 4.87 -5.11 -3.92
C SER A 14 4.14 -6.00 -4.93
N ASN A 15 4.20 -7.32 -4.77
CA ASN A 15 3.48 -8.28 -5.61
C ASN A 15 1.96 -8.24 -5.39
N GLY A 16 1.52 -7.99 -4.15
CA GLY A 16 0.10 -7.86 -3.80
C GLY A 16 -0.53 -6.51 -4.16
N HIS A 17 0.29 -5.52 -4.52
CA HIS A 17 -0.14 -4.21 -5.03
C HIS A 17 0.84 -3.75 -6.11
N VAL A 18 0.70 -4.26 -7.31
CA VAL A 18 1.67 -4.06 -8.40
C VAL A 18 1.69 -2.62 -8.92
N ALA A 19 2.75 -2.26 -9.63
CA ALA A 19 2.80 -1.07 -10.46
C ALA A 19 2.50 -1.42 -11.92
N LEU A 20 2.15 -0.42 -12.73
CA LEU A 20 1.94 -0.59 -14.17
C LEU A 20 3.25 -0.84 -14.90
N GLU A 21 4.33 -0.29 -14.37
CA GLU A 21 5.69 -0.46 -14.83
C GLU A 21 6.61 -0.60 -13.64
N THR A 22 7.57 -1.51 -13.73
CA THR A 22 8.56 -1.77 -12.68
C THR A 22 9.92 -1.94 -13.33
N MET A 23 10.93 -1.25 -12.79
CA MET A 23 12.32 -1.33 -13.23
C MET A 23 13.22 -1.67 -12.04
N GLN A 24 14.20 -2.55 -12.27
CA GLN A 24 15.22 -2.88 -11.27
C GLN A 24 16.50 -2.10 -11.56
N TYR A 25 17.09 -1.49 -10.54
CA TYR A 25 18.36 -0.79 -10.65
C TYR A 25 19.20 -1.00 -9.39
N ASP A 26 20.27 -1.76 -9.52
CA ASP A 26 21.27 -2.02 -8.48
C ASP A 26 20.65 -2.30 -7.10
N GLY A 27 19.80 -3.34 -7.02
CA GLY A 27 19.12 -3.76 -5.79
C GLY A 27 17.90 -2.92 -5.38
N TRP A 28 17.61 -1.84 -6.11
CA TRP A 28 16.42 -1.01 -5.91
C TRP A 28 15.34 -1.31 -6.95
N GLU A 29 14.08 -1.22 -6.54
CA GLU A 29 12.91 -1.36 -7.40
C GLU A 29 12.24 0.00 -7.57
N LEU A 30 12.19 0.50 -8.82
CA LEU A 30 11.50 1.72 -9.21
C LEU A 30 10.13 1.33 -9.78
N ARG A 31 9.07 1.99 -9.34
CA ARG A 31 7.69 1.65 -9.68
C ARG A 31 6.95 2.88 -10.19
N PHE A 32 6.20 2.70 -11.30
CA PHE A 32 5.51 3.80 -11.97
C PHE A 32 4.06 3.43 -12.28
N SER A 33 3.11 4.28 -11.90
CA SER A 33 1.67 4.14 -12.14
C SER A 33 1.00 5.51 -12.29
N LYS A 34 1.60 6.39 -13.08
CA LYS A 34 1.09 7.73 -13.36
C LYS A 34 0.77 8.55 -12.11
N GLY A 35 1.53 8.35 -11.01
CA GLY A 35 1.33 9.03 -9.73
C GLY A 35 0.17 8.50 -8.90
N TYR A 36 -0.59 7.48 -9.36
CA TYR A 36 -1.67 6.90 -8.58
C TYR A 36 -1.14 5.93 -7.54
N THR A 37 -1.36 6.24 -6.27
CA THR A 37 -0.86 5.65 -5.00
C THR A 37 0.67 5.72 -4.82
N GLY A 38 1.10 5.97 -3.57
CA GLY A 38 2.53 5.92 -3.21
C GLY A 38 3.12 4.52 -3.35
N ARG A 39 2.33 3.48 -3.05
CA ARG A 39 2.75 2.07 -3.15
C ARG A 39 3.15 1.66 -4.58
N ALA A 40 2.48 2.21 -5.58
CA ALA A 40 2.75 1.92 -6.99
C ALA A 40 3.60 3.00 -7.69
N ASN A 41 4.11 3.99 -6.96
CA ASN A 41 4.94 5.08 -7.49
C ASN A 41 6.04 5.46 -6.48
N SER A 42 6.89 4.51 -6.13
CA SER A 42 8.02 4.75 -5.24
C SER A 42 9.19 3.83 -5.54
N VAL A 43 10.38 4.28 -5.17
CA VAL A 43 11.60 3.48 -5.14
C VAL A 43 11.64 2.74 -3.82
N SER A 44 11.85 1.42 -3.85
CA SER A 44 12.05 0.56 -2.67
C SER A 44 13.44 -0.06 -2.69
N VAL A 45 14.10 -0.11 -1.55
CA VAL A 45 15.35 -0.84 -1.35
C VAL A 45 15.03 -2.29 -1.04
N LEU A 46 15.34 -3.22 -1.95
CA LEU A 46 15.02 -4.64 -1.78
C LEU A 46 16.24 -5.52 -1.56
N GLN A 47 17.41 -5.11 -2.07
CA GLN A 47 18.65 -5.87 -1.99
C GLN A 47 19.84 -4.94 -1.73
N PRO A 48 20.97 -5.48 -1.25
CA PRO A 48 22.24 -4.74 -1.18
C PRO A 48 22.61 -4.12 -2.53
N SER A 49 23.44 -3.09 -2.48
CA SER A 49 23.80 -2.24 -3.60
C SER A 49 25.31 -2.10 -3.69
N ASP A 50 25.86 -2.08 -4.90
CA ASP A 50 27.28 -1.87 -5.16
C ASP A 50 27.59 -0.39 -5.46
N LYS A 51 26.60 0.38 -5.93
CA LYS A 51 26.75 1.78 -6.31
C LYS A 51 26.56 2.75 -5.15
N GLY A 52 27.19 3.91 -5.22
CA GLY A 52 27.05 4.97 -4.23
C GLY A 52 25.67 5.64 -4.25
N LEU A 53 25.18 6.10 -3.10
CA LEU A 53 23.89 6.77 -2.97
C LEU A 53 23.73 7.98 -3.90
N PRO A 54 24.74 8.87 -4.12
CA PRO A 54 24.59 10.01 -5.03
C PRO A 54 24.22 9.60 -6.45
N GLU A 55 24.91 8.59 -7.01
CA GLU A 55 24.65 8.07 -8.35
C GLU A 55 23.26 7.47 -8.43
N LYS A 56 22.89 6.62 -7.48
CA LYS A 56 21.60 5.93 -7.47
C LYS A 56 20.43 6.88 -7.34
N VAL A 57 20.51 7.84 -6.43
CA VAL A 57 19.44 8.81 -6.23
C VAL A 57 19.28 9.69 -7.46
N ALA A 58 20.39 10.16 -8.07
CA ALA A 58 20.34 10.94 -9.30
C ALA A 58 19.70 10.15 -10.46
N TYR A 59 20.02 8.86 -10.60
CA TYR A 59 19.41 8.00 -11.60
C TYR A 59 17.89 7.86 -11.37
N CYS A 60 17.45 7.60 -10.13
CA CYS A 60 16.04 7.53 -9.80
C CYS A 60 15.31 8.85 -10.09
N GLU A 61 15.91 9.99 -9.72
CA GLU A 61 15.37 11.33 -10.01
C GLU A 61 15.16 11.54 -11.53
N ALA A 62 16.13 11.13 -12.36
CA ALA A 62 16.02 11.21 -13.81
C ALA A 62 14.89 10.32 -14.33
N CYS A 63 14.80 9.06 -13.92
CA CYS A 63 13.72 8.14 -14.32
C CYS A 63 12.34 8.68 -13.95
N TYR A 64 12.17 9.21 -12.72
CA TYR A 64 10.89 9.79 -12.31
C TYR A 64 10.55 11.06 -13.10
N ALA A 65 11.55 11.90 -13.42
CA ALA A 65 11.35 13.10 -14.24
C ALA A 65 10.90 12.75 -15.67
N GLU A 66 11.44 11.69 -16.29
CA GLU A 66 10.98 11.17 -17.59
C GLU A 66 9.51 10.75 -17.58
N HIS A 67 9.02 10.27 -16.43
CA HIS A 67 7.60 9.94 -16.23
C HIS A 67 6.74 11.14 -15.80
N GLY A 68 7.31 12.35 -15.72
CA GLY A 68 6.61 13.56 -15.27
C GLY A 68 6.24 13.53 -13.78
N LEU A 69 6.95 12.76 -12.97
CA LEU A 69 6.69 12.55 -11.55
C LEU A 69 7.85 13.04 -10.69
N PRO A 70 7.61 13.54 -9.48
CA PRO A 70 8.67 13.73 -8.50
C PRO A 70 9.16 12.37 -7.98
N ALA A 71 10.45 12.22 -7.77
CA ALA A 71 11.00 11.03 -7.15
C ALA A 71 10.46 10.86 -5.73
N GLN A 72 10.09 9.62 -5.40
CA GLN A 72 9.57 9.25 -4.09
C GLN A 72 10.20 7.92 -3.65
N PHE A 73 10.77 7.90 -2.45
CA PHE A 73 11.41 6.72 -1.88
C PHE A 73 10.57 6.16 -0.74
N LYS A 74 10.31 4.86 -0.77
CA LYS A 74 9.69 4.11 0.32
C LYS A 74 10.80 3.55 1.19
N LEU A 75 10.95 4.06 2.40
CA LEU A 75 12.03 3.74 3.32
C LEU A 75 11.50 3.08 4.58
N THR A 76 12.13 1.99 4.96
CA THR A 76 11.86 1.24 6.19
C THR A 76 12.80 1.66 7.32
N ASP A 77 12.61 1.10 8.51
CA ASP A 77 13.51 1.31 9.65
C ASP A 77 14.97 0.86 9.35
N CYS A 78 15.20 0.08 8.28
CA CYS A 78 16.53 -0.38 7.86
C CYS A 78 17.28 0.61 6.95
N ASP A 79 16.62 1.68 6.50
CA ASP A 79 17.14 2.57 5.44
C ASP A 79 17.66 3.92 5.99
N ALA A 80 18.14 3.96 7.25
CA ALA A 80 18.51 5.20 7.94
C ALA A 80 19.55 6.05 7.19
N VAL A 81 20.56 5.41 6.58
CA VAL A 81 21.61 6.11 5.82
C VAL A 81 21.04 6.79 4.58
N LEU A 82 20.16 6.11 3.84
CA LEU A 82 19.48 6.70 2.68
C LEU A 82 18.51 7.79 3.13
N GLN A 83 17.79 7.59 4.23
CA GLN A 83 16.90 8.60 4.79
C GLN A 83 17.64 9.90 5.14
N GLU A 84 18.80 9.80 5.80
CA GLU A 84 19.62 10.95 6.12
C GLU A 84 20.14 11.66 4.86
N TYR A 85 20.59 10.90 3.85
CA TYR A 85 21.04 11.44 2.57
C TYR A 85 19.93 12.22 1.86
N LEU A 86 18.73 11.65 1.77
CA LEU A 86 17.57 12.30 1.15
C LEU A 86 17.10 13.54 1.92
N ALA A 87 17.15 13.49 3.26
CA ALA A 87 16.83 14.66 4.09
C ALA A 87 17.77 15.84 3.80
N LYS A 88 19.09 15.58 3.66
CA LYS A 88 20.09 16.60 3.26
C LYS A 88 19.82 17.15 1.84
N LYS A 89 19.20 16.38 0.98
CA LYS A 89 18.75 16.83 -0.35
C LYS A 89 17.40 17.59 -0.33
N GLY A 90 16.79 17.78 0.84
CA GLY A 90 15.53 18.49 1.00
C GLY A 90 14.27 17.65 0.78
N TYR A 91 14.37 16.33 0.73
CA TYR A 91 13.19 15.45 0.68
C TYR A 91 12.41 15.52 1.98
N GLY A 92 11.08 15.60 1.86
CA GLY A 92 10.17 15.62 2.99
C GLY A 92 9.58 14.24 3.29
N ILE A 93 9.48 13.89 4.58
CA ILE A 93 8.80 12.67 5.03
C ILE A 93 7.29 12.86 4.88
N VAL A 94 6.65 11.89 4.20
CA VAL A 94 5.20 11.83 4.07
C VAL A 94 4.68 10.43 4.42
N THR A 95 3.46 10.38 4.91
CA THR A 95 2.67 9.16 5.12
C THR A 95 3.41 8.06 5.93
N PRO A 96 3.85 8.32 7.17
CA PRO A 96 4.35 7.27 8.05
C PRO A 96 3.30 6.17 8.21
N THR A 97 3.72 4.91 8.00
CA THR A 97 2.84 3.75 7.90
C THR A 97 3.40 2.60 8.73
N ASP A 98 2.59 2.01 9.59
CA ASP A 98 2.95 0.81 10.32
C ASP A 98 2.59 -0.43 9.50
N VAL A 99 3.51 -1.38 9.44
CA VAL A 99 3.25 -2.73 8.98
C VAL A 99 2.93 -3.59 10.19
N MET A 100 1.77 -4.22 10.18
CA MET A 100 1.27 -5.03 11.29
C MET A 100 1.01 -6.46 10.82
N ILE A 101 1.21 -7.44 11.71
CA ILE A 101 1.03 -8.86 11.42
C ILE A 101 0.22 -9.56 12.51
N LEU A 102 -0.47 -10.61 12.11
CA LEU A 102 -1.25 -11.52 12.95
C LEU A 102 -1.10 -12.95 12.42
N ASP A 103 -1.00 -13.91 13.31
CA ASP A 103 -1.07 -15.33 12.96
C ASP A 103 -2.54 -15.78 13.07
N PRO A 104 -3.19 -16.28 11.99
CA PRO A 104 -4.63 -16.56 11.97
C PRO A 104 -5.09 -17.52 13.06
N GLU A 105 -4.25 -18.47 13.47
CA GLU A 105 -4.54 -19.43 14.54
C GLU A 105 -4.73 -18.78 15.90
N HIS A 106 -4.19 -17.56 16.11
CA HIS A 106 -4.36 -16.76 17.31
C HIS A 106 -5.53 -15.77 17.23
N ALA A 107 -6.18 -15.66 16.07
CA ALA A 107 -7.40 -14.89 15.92
C ALA A 107 -8.57 -15.75 16.39
N GLY A 108 -9.30 -15.32 17.42
CA GLY A 108 -10.49 -16.04 17.89
C GLY A 108 -11.44 -16.40 16.74
N THR A 109 -12.02 -17.60 16.79
CA THR A 109 -12.82 -18.22 15.73
C THR A 109 -14.20 -17.58 15.49
N ASP A 110 -14.54 -16.48 16.15
CA ASP A 110 -15.87 -15.85 16.10
C ASP A 110 -16.16 -15.08 14.80
N GLY A 111 -15.46 -15.41 13.71
CA GLY A 111 -15.72 -14.85 12.39
C GLY A 111 -16.95 -15.50 11.74
N ASN A 112 -18.16 -15.06 12.08
CA ASN A 112 -19.33 -15.41 11.28
C ASN A 112 -19.13 -14.85 9.85
N THR A 113 -18.88 -15.75 8.89
CA THR A 113 -18.63 -15.43 7.49
C THR A 113 -19.93 -15.44 6.66
N ASP A 114 -21.08 -15.81 7.23
CA ASP A 114 -22.35 -16.03 6.50
C ASP A 114 -22.82 -14.79 5.70
N ALA A 115 -22.43 -13.60 6.16
CA ALA A 115 -22.73 -12.36 5.47
C ALA A 115 -21.67 -11.95 4.42
N CYS A 116 -20.61 -12.74 4.24
CA CYS A 116 -19.48 -12.43 3.37
C CYS A 116 -19.51 -13.24 2.08
N ILE A 117 -19.45 -12.55 0.95
CA ILE A 117 -19.31 -13.16 -0.38
C ILE A 117 -17.85 -13.03 -0.79
N PHE A 118 -17.18 -14.20 -0.93
CA PHE A 118 -15.79 -14.25 -1.39
C PHE A 118 -15.73 -14.55 -2.89
N ALA A 119 -14.79 -13.91 -3.58
CA ALA A 119 -14.51 -14.11 -5.00
C ALA A 119 -13.00 -14.06 -5.28
N ALA A 120 -12.58 -14.75 -6.33
CA ALA A 120 -11.21 -14.65 -6.88
C ALA A 120 -11.09 -13.48 -7.88
N GLU A 121 -12.21 -13.06 -8.47
CA GLU A 121 -12.26 -12.00 -9.48
C GLU A 121 -12.85 -10.70 -8.92
N PRO A 122 -12.29 -9.53 -9.28
CA PRO A 122 -12.69 -8.25 -8.70
C PRO A 122 -13.96 -7.64 -9.30
N SER A 123 -14.54 -8.21 -10.37
CA SER A 123 -15.59 -7.58 -11.18
C SER A 123 -16.81 -7.16 -10.37
N ALA A 124 -17.32 -8.04 -9.50
CA ALA A 124 -18.47 -7.75 -8.63
C ALA A 124 -18.11 -6.90 -7.40
N TRP A 125 -16.85 -6.93 -6.98
CA TRP A 125 -16.33 -6.23 -5.81
C TRP A 125 -16.00 -4.75 -6.11
N LEU A 126 -15.44 -4.46 -7.28
CA LEU A 126 -14.95 -3.13 -7.68
C LEU A 126 -16.01 -2.01 -7.58
N PRO A 127 -17.26 -2.19 -8.04
CA PRO A 127 -18.27 -1.14 -7.91
C PRO A 127 -18.51 -0.72 -6.45
N HIS A 128 -18.53 -1.68 -5.53
CA HIS A 128 -18.71 -1.42 -4.11
C HIS A 128 -17.51 -0.70 -3.51
N TYR A 129 -16.29 -1.14 -3.85
CA TYR A 129 -15.05 -0.48 -3.40
C TYR A 129 -15.01 0.98 -3.86
N PHE A 130 -15.26 1.26 -5.14
CA PHE A 130 -15.27 2.62 -5.66
C PHE A 130 -16.33 3.50 -5.00
N ALA A 131 -17.51 2.96 -4.76
CA ALA A 131 -18.57 3.69 -4.09
C ALA A 131 -18.21 4.02 -2.64
N PHE A 132 -17.67 3.06 -1.87
CA PHE A 132 -17.35 3.23 -0.45
C PHE A 132 -16.09 4.08 -0.20
N GLU A 133 -15.14 4.07 -1.14
CA GLU A 133 -13.97 4.97 -1.15
C GLU A 133 -14.28 6.33 -1.77
N GLU A 134 -15.51 6.55 -2.25
CA GLU A 134 -15.92 7.77 -2.95
C GLU A 134 -15.00 8.10 -4.13
N LEU A 135 -14.45 7.07 -4.78
CA LEU A 135 -13.53 7.19 -5.90
C LEU A 135 -14.31 7.42 -7.20
N THR A 136 -14.59 8.67 -7.53
CA THR A 136 -15.41 9.07 -8.70
C THR A 136 -14.59 9.35 -9.96
N ASP A 137 -13.28 9.56 -9.87
CA ASP A 137 -12.39 9.83 -11.00
C ASP A 137 -12.20 8.57 -11.86
N ALA A 138 -12.72 8.58 -13.08
CA ALA A 138 -12.68 7.45 -14.01
C ALA A 138 -11.24 7.02 -14.37
N ASN A 139 -10.30 7.97 -14.47
CA ASN A 139 -8.90 7.64 -14.77
C ASN A 139 -8.26 6.88 -13.60
N LYS A 140 -8.52 7.30 -12.36
CA LYS A 140 -8.03 6.61 -11.16
C LYS A 140 -8.68 5.23 -11.01
N GLN A 141 -9.98 5.11 -11.31
CA GLN A 141 -10.67 3.80 -11.34
C GLN A 141 -10.00 2.87 -12.34
N GLU A 142 -9.69 3.35 -13.54
CA GLU A 142 -9.04 2.54 -14.58
C GLU A 142 -7.61 2.16 -14.18
N LEU A 143 -6.83 3.08 -13.61
CA LEU A 143 -5.51 2.78 -13.07
C LEU A 143 -5.58 1.70 -11.99
N PHE A 144 -6.57 1.80 -11.08
CA PHE A 144 -6.76 0.80 -10.03
C PHE A 144 -7.15 -0.57 -10.59
N ARG A 145 -8.04 -0.65 -11.60
CA ARG A 145 -8.36 -1.91 -12.29
C ARG A 145 -7.11 -2.55 -12.89
N ARG A 146 -6.28 -1.78 -13.56
CA ARG A 146 -5.02 -2.26 -14.15
C ARG A 146 -4.03 -2.74 -13.09
N ILE A 147 -3.92 -2.04 -11.96
CA ILE A 147 -3.10 -2.48 -10.83
C ILE A 147 -3.60 -3.83 -10.31
N LEU A 148 -4.91 -3.99 -10.09
CA LEU A 148 -5.46 -5.26 -9.62
C LEU A 148 -5.26 -6.40 -10.62
N SER A 149 -5.46 -6.16 -11.91
CA SER A 149 -5.28 -7.18 -12.96
C SER A 149 -3.82 -7.66 -13.10
N GLY A 150 -2.87 -6.87 -12.66
CA GLY A 150 -1.45 -7.21 -12.67
C GLY A 150 -0.99 -8.04 -11.47
N VAL A 151 -1.79 -8.16 -10.42
CA VAL A 151 -1.45 -8.93 -9.21
C VAL A 151 -1.27 -10.41 -9.58
N LYS A 152 -0.13 -11.01 -9.17
CA LYS A 152 0.21 -12.41 -9.44
C LYS A 152 0.03 -13.31 -8.22
N ALA A 153 -0.05 -12.74 -7.03
CA ALA A 153 -0.42 -13.44 -5.82
C ALA A 153 -1.89 -13.90 -5.91
N ASP A 154 -2.27 -14.95 -5.17
CA ASP A 154 -3.64 -15.46 -5.17
C ASP A 154 -4.59 -14.41 -4.57
N PRO A 155 -5.48 -13.80 -5.38
CA PRO A 155 -6.32 -12.72 -4.91
C PRO A 155 -7.54 -13.24 -4.15
N VAL A 156 -7.97 -12.49 -3.14
CA VAL A 156 -9.21 -12.73 -2.40
C VAL A 156 -9.96 -11.42 -2.30
N TYR A 157 -11.17 -11.40 -2.83
CA TYR A 157 -12.09 -10.24 -2.70
C TYR A 157 -13.24 -10.64 -1.80
N CYS A 158 -13.62 -9.78 -0.86
CA CYS A 158 -14.72 -10.01 0.06
C CYS A 158 -15.69 -8.82 0.01
N THR A 159 -16.96 -9.11 -0.20
CA THR A 159 -18.06 -8.16 -0.01
C THR A 159 -18.93 -8.63 1.14
N MET A 160 -19.05 -7.83 2.18
CA MET A 160 -19.95 -8.09 3.30
C MET A 160 -21.33 -7.53 3.00
N MET A 161 -22.34 -8.37 3.10
CA MET A 161 -23.73 -8.00 2.88
C MET A 161 -24.42 -7.68 4.21
N LYS A 162 -25.33 -6.72 4.17
CA LYS A 162 -26.26 -6.40 5.27
C LYS A 162 -27.60 -6.00 4.70
N ASP A 163 -28.66 -6.64 5.18
CA ASP A 163 -30.04 -6.39 4.71
C ASP A 163 -30.18 -6.44 3.18
N GLY A 164 -29.50 -7.41 2.55
CA GLY A 164 -29.49 -7.62 1.09
C GLY A 164 -28.65 -6.63 0.28
N LYS A 165 -27.92 -5.72 0.93
CA LYS A 165 -27.07 -4.72 0.27
C LYS A 165 -25.60 -4.87 0.70
N ALA A 166 -24.68 -4.51 -0.19
CA ALA A 166 -23.27 -4.41 0.18
C ALA A 166 -23.07 -3.32 1.25
N ALA A 167 -22.33 -3.64 2.31
CA ALA A 167 -22.13 -2.78 3.47
C ALA A 167 -20.65 -2.51 3.77
N ALA A 168 -19.74 -3.40 3.37
CA ALA A 168 -18.32 -3.25 3.51
C ALA A 168 -17.61 -4.16 2.52
N CYS A 169 -16.37 -3.85 2.17
CA CYS A 169 -15.56 -4.74 1.33
C CYS A 169 -14.07 -4.64 1.68
N ALA A 170 -13.34 -5.71 1.36
CA ALA A 170 -11.90 -5.81 1.52
C ALA A 170 -11.30 -6.66 0.41
N SER A 171 -10.00 -6.56 0.21
CA SER A 171 -9.26 -7.49 -0.62
C SER A 171 -8.04 -8.05 0.09
N GLY A 172 -7.58 -9.20 -0.38
CA GLY A 172 -6.36 -9.85 0.07
C GLY A 172 -5.54 -10.34 -1.12
N ALA A 173 -4.25 -10.56 -0.87
CA ALA A 173 -3.33 -11.21 -1.80
C ALA A 173 -2.49 -12.20 -1.02
N LEU A 174 -2.66 -13.50 -1.31
CA LEU A 174 -1.94 -14.58 -0.63
C LEU A 174 -0.70 -14.96 -1.42
N GLU A 175 0.45 -14.90 -0.79
CA GLU A 175 1.73 -15.32 -1.37
C GLU A 175 2.63 -15.90 -0.29
N GLN A 176 3.23 -17.07 -0.57
CA GLN A 176 4.20 -17.74 0.31
C GLN A 176 3.73 -17.91 1.76
N GLY A 177 2.42 -18.14 1.98
CA GLY A 177 1.82 -18.31 3.30
C GLY A 177 1.54 -16.98 4.04
N TYR A 178 1.66 -15.83 3.37
CA TYR A 178 1.33 -14.51 3.88
C TYR A 178 0.15 -13.90 3.11
N MET A 179 -0.93 -13.53 3.81
CA MET A 179 -2.06 -12.80 3.24
C MET A 179 -1.86 -11.30 3.50
N LEU A 180 -1.65 -10.51 2.45
CA LEU A 180 -1.76 -9.05 2.54
C LEU A 180 -3.24 -8.66 2.62
N LEU A 181 -3.72 -8.21 3.77
CA LEU A 181 -5.05 -7.63 3.93
C LEU A 181 -5.01 -6.14 3.54
N GLN A 182 -5.79 -5.76 2.53
CA GLN A 182 -5.81 -4.39 2.00
C GLN A 182 -7.21 -3.97 1.53
N ASN A 183 -7.37 -2.68 1.19
CA ASN A 183 -8.60 -2.12 0.65
C ASN A 183 -9.83 -2.37 1.55
N VAL A 184 -9.62 -2.34 2.88
CA VAL A 184 -10.69 -2.49 3.87
C VAL A 184 -11.50 -1.20 3.94
N VAL A 185 -12.74 -1.25 3.50
CA VAL A 185 -13.62 -0.08 3.50
C VAL A 185 -15.04 -0.46 3.93
N VAL A 186 -15.69 0.42 4.67
CA VAL A 186 -17.08 0.32 5.08
C VAL A 186 -17.86 1.45 4.45
N ASP A 187 -19.07 1.15 3.96
CA ASP A 187 -20.03 2.16 3.47
C ASP A 187 -20.06 3.34 4.45
N PRO A 188 -19.77 4.57 4.01
CA PRO A 188 -19.77 5.76 4.86
C PRO A 188 -21.01 5.90 5.75
N ALA A 189 -22.20 5.55 5.24
CA ALA A 189 -23.47 5.60 5.98
C ALA A 189 -23.58 4.52 7.09
N LEU A 190 -22.72 3.50 7.07
CA LEU A 190 -22.75 2.37 8.01
C LEU A 190 -21.54 2.30 8.95
N ARG A 191 -20.64 3.28 8.91
CA ARG A 191 -19.46 3.36 9.79
C ARG A 191 -19.88 3.43 11.27
N GLY A 192 -18.95 3.06 12.15
CA GLY A 192 -19.19 3.07 13.61
C GLY A 192 -20.06 1.92 14.14
N ARG A 193 -20.49 0.97 13.31
CA ARG A 193 -21.39 -0.15 13.66
C ARG A 193 -20.67 -1.51 13.77
N GLY A 194 -19.34 -1.51 13.92
CA GLY A 194 -18.54 -2.74 14.05
C GLY A 194 -18.34 -3.55 12.77
N LEU A 195 -18.84 -3.09 11.60
CA LEU A 195 -18.76 -3.85 10.34
C LEU A 195 -17.32 -4.06 9.87
N GLY A 196 -16.43 -3.09 10.04
CA GLY A 196 -15.02 -3.22 9.69
C GLY A 196 -14.33 -4.33 10.48
N GLU A 197 -14.67 -4.51 11.76
CA GLU A 197 -14.14 -5.59 12.58
C GLU A 197 -14.65 -6.96 12.11
N LYS A 198 -15.94 -7.08 11.86
CA LYS A 198 -16.54 -8.30 11.33
C LYS A 198 -15.95 -8.70 9.99
N LEU A 199 -15.78 -7.74 9.07
CA LEU A 199 -15.15 -7.96 7.77
C LEU A 199 -13.70 -8.45 7.91
N CYS A 200 -12.90 -7.80 8.76
CA CYS A 200 -11.51 -8.21 8.99
C CYS A 200 -11.43 -9.62 9.60
N ARG A 201 -12.31 -9.97 10.56
CA ARG A 201 -12.39 -11.33 11.11
C ARG A 201 -12.71 -12.36 10.05
N ALA A 202 -13.67 -12.08 9.14
CA ALA A 202 -13.99 -12.95 8.02
C ALA A 202 -12.80 -13.11 7.06
N MET A 203 -12.07 -12.05 6.76
CA MET A 203 -10.87 -12.11 5.92
C MET A 203 -9.75 -12.92 6.60
N ILE A 204 -9.55 -12.79 7.91
CA ILE A 204 -8.55 -13.55 8.68
C ILE A 204 -8.92 -15.04 8.68
N ALA A 205 -10.19 -15.39 8.94
CA ALA A 205 -10.68 -16.77 8.90
C ALA A 205 -10.45 -17.37 7.49
N ARG A 206 -10.82 -16.62 6.43
CA ARG A 206 -10.62 -17.04 5.04
C ARG A 206 -9.13 -17.24 4.72
N ALA A 207 -8.25 -16.38 5.22
CA ALA A 207 -6.80 -16.55 5.07
C ALA A 207 -6.32 -17.88 5.67
N GLY A 208 -6.78 -18.23 6.87
CA GLY A 208 -6.49 -19.52 7.52
C GLY A 208 -6.98 -20.71 6.70
N GLU A 209 -8.22 -20.68 6.18
CA GLU A 209 -8.76 -21.71 5.29
C GLU A 209 -7.93 -21.91 4.02
N LEU A 210 -7.34 -20.83 3.49
CA LEU A 210 -6.46 -20.86 2.32
C LEU A 210 -5.01 -21.22 2.67
N GLY A 211 -4.71 -21.56 3.93
CA GLY A 211 -3.38 -22.01 4.36
C GLY A 211 -2.40 -20.86 4.66
N ALA A 212 -2.88 -19.63 4.83
CA ALA A 212 -2.02 -18.55 5.29
C ALA A 212 -1.54 -18.82 6.72
N LYS A 213 -0.25 -18.67 6.95
CA LYS A 213 0.38 -18.71 8.28
C LYS A 213 0.38 -17.35 8.94
N HIS A 214 0.33 -16.30 8.14
CA HIS A 214 0.36 -14.92 8.59
C HIS A 214 -0.61 -14.08 7.78
N VAL A 215 -1.32 -13.17 8.46
CA VAL A 215 -2.03 -12.05 7.82
C VAL A 215 -1.30 -10.78 8.18
N TYR A 216 -0.95 -9.96 7.20
CA TYR A 216 -0.30 -8.67 7.44
C TYR A 216 -1.01 -7.55 6.69
N LEU A 217 -0.81 -6.33 7.17
CA LEU A 217 -1.41 -5.13 6.59
C LEU A 217 -0.49 -3.92 6.74
N GLN A 218 -0.81 -2.88 5.99
CA GLN A 218 -0.12 -1.59 6.01
C GLN A 218 -1.13 -0.53 6.40
N VAL A 219 -0.92 0.18 7.50
CA VAL A 219 -1.84 1.19 8.02
C VAL A 219 -1.12 2.51 8.29
N VAL A 220 -1.65 3.59 7.70
CA VAL A 220 -1.15 4.94 7.93
C VAL A 220 -1.33 5.33 9.39
N GLN A 221 -0.27 5.80 10.05
CA GLN A 221 -0.29 6.13 11.49
C GLN A 221 -1.36 7.16 11.88
N LYS A 222 -1.71 8.07 10.97
CA LYS A 222 -2.79 9.05 11.18
C LYS A 222 -4.18 8.41 11.21
N ASN A 223 -4.36 7.20 10.67
CA ASN A 223 -5.65 6.49 10.69
C ASN A 223 -5.85 5.78 12.03
N THR A 224 -6.11 6.56 13.09
CA THR A 224 -6.26 6.07 14.46
C THR A 224 -7.41 5.07 14.60
N ALA A 225 -8.48 5.22 13.84
CA ALA A 225 -9.63 4.31 13.86
C ALA A 225 -9.22 2.92 13.36
N ALA A 226 -8.53 2.82 12.23
CA ALA A 226 -8.02 1.57 11.70
C ALA A 226 -6.93 0.96 12.60
N MET A 227 -6.00 1.77 13.12
CA MET A 227 -4.98 1.33 14.06
C MET A 227 -5.59 0.66 15.30
N ASN A 228 -6.62 1.26 15.88
CA ASN A 228 -7.31 0.71 17.04
C ASN A 228 -8.10 -0.56 16.70
N LEU A 229 -8.72 -0.62 15.51
CA LEU A 229 -9.37 -1.82 14.99
C LEU A 229 -8.38 -2.99 14.90
N TYR A 230 -7.26 -2.80 14.23
CA TYR A 230 -6.28 -3.86 14.01
C TYR A 230 -5.62 -4.34 15.33
N ARG A 231 -5.35 -3.42 16.27
CA ARG A 231 -4.86 -3.82 17.59
C ARG A 231 -5.89 -4.68 18.38
N ARG A 232 -7.18 -4.35 18.33
CA ARG A 232 -8.23 -5.17 18.95
C ARG A 232 -8.35 -6.56 18.30
N LEU A 233 -8.07 -6.67 17.02
CA LEU A 233 -8.03 -7.95 16.31
C LEU A 233 -6.78 -8.79 16.63
N GLY A 234 -5.82 -8.24 17.39
CA GLY A 234 -4.58 -8.92 17.77
C GLY A 234 -3.39 -8.66 16.84
N PHE A 235 -3.54 -7.78 15.85
CA PHE A 235 -2.40 -7.38 15.03
C PHE A 235 -1.35 -6.66 15.89
N ARG A 236 -0.09 -7.06 15.71
CA ARG A 236 1.08 -6.42 16.34
C ARG A 236 1.92 -5.73 15.29
N LYS A 237 2.50 -4.60 15.65
CA LYS A 237 3.41 -3.85 14.78
C LYS A 237 4.70 -4.65 14.57
N CYS A 238 5.18 -4.69 13.33
CA CYS A 238 6.45 -5.30 12.93
C CYS A 238 7.54 -4.26 12.69
N TYR A 239 7.24 -3.29 11.84
CA TYR A 239 8.15 -2.19 11.49
C TYR A 239 7.33 -1.00 10.96
N THR A 240 8.02 0.10 10.71
CA THR A 240 7.46 1.29 10.07
C THR A 240 8.12 1.51 8.71
N TYR A 241 7.37 2.02 7.76
CA TYR A 241 7.95 2.70 6.61
C TYR A 241 7.37 4.09 6.46
N CYS A 242 8.08 4.96 5.75
CA CYS A 242 7.57 6.24 5.29
C CYS A 242 7.91 6.43 3.81
N TYR A 243 7.26 7.40 3.18
CA TYR A 243 7.75 7.91 1.91
C TYR A 243 8.57 9.17 2.16
N MET A 244 9.69 9.30 1.44
CA MET A 244 10.40 10.57 1.29
C MET A 244 10.19 11.07 -0.12
N LYS A 245 9.58 12.24 -0.25
CA LYS A 245 9.19 12.82 -1.53
C LYS A 245 10.06 14.01 -1.87
N GLN A 246 10.53 14.04 -3.12
CA GLN A 246 11.28 15.15 -3.68
C GLN A 246 10.45 16.44 -3.58
N PRO A 247 11.05 17.56 -3.14
CA PRO A 247 10.36 18.84 -3.15
C PRO A 247 9.96 19.21 -4.58
N PRO A 248 8.88 19.98 -4.77
CA PRO A 248 8.56 20.55 -6.07
C PRO A 248 9.78 21.30 -6.59
N ALA A 249 10.08 21.17 -7.89
CA ALA A 249 11.09 22.01 -8.50
C ALA A 249 10.77 23.47 -8.18
N ALA A 250 11.72 24.21 -7.61
CA ALA A 250 11.53 25.64 -7.40
C ALA A 250 11.17 26.24 -8.78
N CYS A 251 10.01 26.88 -8.85
CA CYS A 251 9.70 27.69 -10.03
C CYS A 251 10.81 28.74 -10.15
N THR A 252 11.78 28.50 -11.01
CA THR A 252 12.73 29.55 -11.42
C THR A 252 11.91 30.53 -12.23
N GLY A 253 11.20 31.41 -11.53
CA GLY A 253 10.59 32.59 -12.11
C GLY A 253 11.70 33.38 -12.72
N ASN A 254 11.71 33.41 -14.06
CA ASN A 254 12.53 34.34 -14.81
C ASN A 254 12.15 35.74 -14.31
N PRO A 255 13.06 36.53 -13.72
CA PRO A 255 12.73 37.90 -13.42
C PRO A 255 12.48 38.57 -14.77
N ALA A 256 11.22 38.96 -15.01
CA ALA A 256 10.85 39.76 -16.13
C ALA A 256 11.87 40.90 -16.29
N SER A 257 12.61 40.86 -17.37
CA SER A 257 13.45 41.96 -17.82
C SER A 257 12.58 43.21 -17.95
N GLY A 258 12.61 44.05 -16.90
CA GLY A 258 12.13 45.41 -17.00
C GLY A 258 12.92 46.12 -18.05
N THR A 259 12.32 46.36 -19.18
CA THR A 259 12.76 47.38 -20.13
C THR A 259 12.02 48.63 -19.81
N GLU A 260 12.75 49.58 -19.19
CA GLU A 260 12.46 50.98 -19.24
C GLU A 260 12.26 51.43 -20.69
N ARG A 261 11.14 52.14 -20.94
CA ARG A 261 11.09 53.43 -21.62
C ARG A 261 9.68 54.05 -21.48
#